data_8333f272be01c376760f21167772ca31
#
_entry.id   8333f272be01c376760f21167772ca31
#
_cell.length_a   1.000
_cell.length_b   1.000
_cell.length_c   1.000
_cell.angle_alpha   90.00
_cell.angle_beta   90.00
_cell.angle_gamma   90.00
#
_symmetry.space_group_name_H-M   'P 1'
#
loop_
_entity.id
_entity.type
_entity.pdbx_description
1 polymer ?
#
loop_
_entity_poly.entity_id
_entity_poly.type
_entity_poly.pdbx_seq_one_letter_code
_entity_poly.pdbx_strand_id
1 'polypeptide(L)' 'MNHEELDQVYTGMAQALTRVGESNAPLFLSILGLSLLSRQPDAASALALLAQAESACRGDDAVANYPPATPARPT' A
#
# COMPACT_ATOMS: atom_id res chain seq x y z
N MET A 1 0.02 -15.27 0.34
CA MET A 1 -0.69 -15.19 1.62
C MET A 1 -2.15 -15.61 1.44
N ASN A 2 -2.69 -16.27 2.44
CA ASN A 2 -4.12 -16.57 2.39
C ASN A 2 -4.90 -15.37 2.96
N HIS A 3 -6.22 -15.49 2.98
CA HIS A 3 -7.06 -14.38 3.41
C HIS A 3 -6.83 -13.99 4.86
N GLU A 4 -6.62 -14.97 5.71
CA GLU A 4 -6.37 -14.68 7.11
C GLU A 4 -5.08 -13.91 7.32
N GLU A 5 -4.05 -14.34 6.62
CA GLU A 5 -2.76 -13.66 6.72
C GLU A 5 -2.84 -12.26 6.17
N LEU A 6 -3.55 -12.09 5.07
CA LEU A 6 -3.70 -10.78 4.48
C LEU A 6 -4.44 -9.84 5.43
N ASP A 7 -5.48 -10.35 6.10
CA ASP A 7 -6.19 -9.57 7.09
C ASP A 7 -5.29 -9.15 8.25
N GLN A 8 -4.43 -10.04 8.70
CA GLN A 8 -3.49 -9.73 9.76
C GLN A 8 -2.54 -8.60 9.33
N VAL A 9 -2.05 -8.68 8.11
CA VAL A 9 -1.12 -7.67 7.61
C VAL A 9 -1.83 -6.33 7.46
N TYR A 10 -3.02 -6.36 6.93
CA TYR A 10 -3.80 -5.15 6.73
C TYR A 10 -4.08 -4.46 8.06
N THR A 11 -4.51 -5.24 9.04
CA THR A 11 -4.77 -4.72 10.38
C THR A 11 -3.49 -4.17 11.00
N GLY A 12 -2.40 -4.89 10.86
CA GLY A 12 -1.13 -4.44 11.38
C GLY A 12 -0.68 -3.13 10.78
N MET A 13 -0.90 -2.97 9.49
CA MET A 13 -0.53 -1.74 8.81
C MET A 13 -1.37 -0.57 9.30
N ALA A 14 -2.67 -0.79 9.46
CA ALA A 14 -3.53 0.27 9.97
C ALA A 14 -3.12 0.70 11.37
N GLN A 15 -2.77 -0.26 12.21
CA GLN A 15 -2.34 0.04 13.56
C GLN A 15 -1.01 0.79 13.56
N ALA A 16 -0.11 0.40 12.68
CA ALA A 16 1.18 1.09 12.58
C ALA A 16 1.00 2.53 12.13
N LEU A 17 0.11 2.74 11.18
CA LEU A 17 -0.17 4.10 10.72
C LEU A 17 -0.70 4.96 11.84
N THR A 18 -1.53 4.39 12.69
CA THR A 18 -2.05 5.12 13.85
C THR A 18 -0.92 5.47 14.81
N ARG A 19 -0.01 4.52 15.03
CA ARG A 19 1.09 4.75 15.98
C ARG A 19 2.07 5.81 15.49
N VAL A 20 2.38 5.83 14.20
CA VAL A 20 3.35 6.82 13.70
C VAL A 20 2.72 8.20 13.53
N GLY A 21 1.42 8.25 13.39
CA GLY A 21 0.71 9.51 13.28
C GLY A 21 0.60 9.99 11.85
N GLU A 22 -0.35 10.86 11.66
CA GLU A 22 -0.72 11.32 10.33
C GLU A 22 0.43 12.03 9.62
N SER A 23 1.18 12.83 10.35
CA SER A 23 2.24 13.60 9.72
C SER A 23 3.41 12.71 9.31
N ASN A 24 3.56 11.54 9.92
CA ASN A 24 4.63 10.63 9.58
C ASN A 24 4.19 9.51 8.66
N ALA A 25 2.92 9.46 8.30
CA ALA A 25 2.41 8.37 7.46
C ALA A 25 3.12 8.29 6.11
N PRO A 26 3.35 9.40 5.39
CA PRO A 26 4.05 9.28 4.11
C PRO A 26 5.47 8.74 4.28
N LEU A 27 6.16 9.14 5.31
CA LEU A 27 7.50 8.64 5.55
C LEU A 27 7.47 7.15 5.87
N PHE A 28 6.55 6.75 6.74
CA PHE A 28 6.40 5.35 7.09
C PHE A 28 6.13 4.49 5.85
N LEU A 29 5.22 4.95 5.01
CA LEU A 29 4.87 4.19 3.80
C LEU A 29 6.01 4.14 2.81
N SER A 30 6.80 5.22 2.72
CA SER A 30 7.96 5.23 1.83
C SER A 30 9.01 4.24 2.29
N ILE A 31 9.27 4.20 3.59
CA ILE A 31 10.25 3.26 4.14
C ILE A 31 9.78 1.85 3.90
N LEU A 32 8.50 1.58 4.19
CA LEU A 32 7.94 0.27 4.00
C LEU A 32 8.00 -0.14 2.54
N GLY A 33 7.62 0.78 1.65
CA GLY A 33 7.62 0.50 0.23
C GLY A 33 9.00 0.17 -0.29
N LEU A 34 10.01 0.98 0.07
CA LEU A 34 11.36 0.72 -0.37
C LEU A 34 11.88 -0.59 0.17
N SER A 35 11.54 -0.91 1.41
CA SER A 35 11.96 -2.17 1.99
C SER A 35 11.39 -3.36 1.23
N LEU A 36 10.13 -3.27 0.87
CA LEU A 36 9.49 -4.36 0.13
C LEU A 36 10.02 -4.44 -1.29
N LEU A 37 10.22 -3.30 -1.92
CA LEU A 37 10.73 -3.28 -3.28
C LEU A 37 12.15 -3.84 -3.36
N SER A 38 12.94 -3.60 -2.33
CA SER A 38 14.31 -4.10 -2.32
C SER A 38 14.37 -5.61 -2.26
N ARG A 39 13.27 -6.27 -1.94
CA ARG A 39 13.22 -7.73 -1.87
C ARG A 39 12.72 -8.36 -3.16
N GLN A 40 12.43 -7.55 -4.16
CA GLN A 40 12.00 -8.10 -5.43
C GLN A 40 13.21 -8.70 -6.15
N PRO A 41 12.98 -9.71 -7.00
CA PRO A 41 14.09 -10.41 -7.64
C PRO A 41 14.84 -9.54 -8.64
N ASP A 42 14.18 -8.54 -9.23
CA ASP A 42 14.86 -7.69 -10.21
C ASP A 42 14.14 -6.35 -10.29
N ALA A 43 14.74 -5.46 -11.06
CA ALA A 43 14.19 -4.12 -11.20
C ALA A 43 12.86 -4.12 -11.93
N ALA A 44 12.70 -5.00 -12.90
CA ALA A 44 11.47 -5.04 -13.68
C ALA A 44 10.27 -5.35 -12.77
N SER A 45 10.44 -6.30 -11.87
CA SER A 45 9.37 -6.66 -10.93
C SER A 45 9.05 -5.49 -10.01
N ALA A 46 10.08 -4.83 -9.51
CA ALA A 46 9.87 -3.70 -8.61
C ALA A 46 9.19 -2.54 -9.32
N LEU A 47 9.61 -2.25 -10.54
CA LEU A 47 9.01 -1.16 -11.30
C LEU A 47 7.56 -1.44 -11.66
N ALA A 48 7.23 -2.71 -11.90
CA ALA A 48 5.84 -3.08 -12.16
C ALA A 48 4.95 -2.78 -10.95
N LEU A 49 5.46 -3.07 -9.77
CA LEU A 49 4.71 -2.78 -8.55
C LEU A 49 4.55 -1.28 -8.33
N LEU A 50 5.58 -0.51 -8.66
CA LEU A 50 5.48 0.94 -8.59
C LEU A 50 4.40 1.48 -9.52
N ALA A 51 4.38 0.99 -10.74
CA ALA A 51 3.39 1.42 -11.71
C ALA A 51 1.99 1.08 -11.25
N GLN A 52 1.84 -0.08 -10.66
CA GLN A 52 0.54 -0.50 -10.15
C GLN A 52 0.06 0.41 -9.02
N ALA A 53 0.96 0.74 -8.11
CA ALA A 53 0.61 1.60 -6.98
C ALA A 53 0.27 3.00 -7.47
N GLU A 54 1.04 3.50 -8.42
CA GLU A 54 0.80 4.83 -8.97
C GLU A 54 -0.56 4.89 -9.64
N SER A 55 -0.88 3.88 -10.41
CA SER A 55 -2.17 3.81 -11.10
C SER A 55 -3.32 3.81 -10.10
N ALA A 56 -3.16 3.06 -9.03
CA ALA A 56 -4.19 3.00 -7.99
C ALA A 56 -4.40 4.36 -7.35
N CYS A 57 -3.32 5.08 -7.11
CA CYS A 57 -3.41 6.39 -6.50
C CYS A 57 -4.09 7.41 -7.38
N ARG A 58 -3.94 7.25 -8.70
CA ARG A 58 -4.58 8.18 -9.62
C ARG A 58 -6.05 7.88 -9.86
N GLY A 59 -6.53 6.78 -9.28
CA GLY A 59 -7.92 6.45 -9.44
C GLY A 59 -8.25 5.85 -10.79
N ASP A 60 -7.25 5.21 -11.40
CA ASP A 60 -7.49 4.49 -12.63
C ASP A 60 -8.33 3.26 -12.34
N ASP A 61 -8.43 2.36 -13.28
CA ASP A 61 -9.27 1.19 -13.08
C ASP A 61 -8.79 0.31 -11.94
N ALA A 62 -7.60 0.53 -11.46
CA ALA A 62 -7.09 -0.24 -10.34
C ALA A 62 -7.93 -0.06 -9.09
N VAL A 63 -8.62 1.07 -8.98
CA VAL A 63 -9.46 1.29 -7.82
C VAL A 63 -10.49 0.20 -7.66
N ALA A 64 -10.99 -0.33 -8.75
CA ALA A 64 -11.98 -1.37 -8.69
C ALA A 64 -11.44 -2.66 -8.12
N ASN A 65 -10.14 -2.83 -8.10
CA ASN A 65 -9.52 -4.04 -7.62
C ASN A 65 -9.09 -3.97 -6.16
N TYR A 66 -9.29 -2.82 -5.53
CA TYR A 66 -8.86 -2.65 -4.15
C TYR A 66 -10.08 -2.56 -3.25
N PRO A 67 -9.97 -3.14 -2.06
CA PRO A 67 -11.10 -3.02 -1.15
C PRO A 67 -11.25 -1.56 -0.77
N PRO A 68 -12.46 -1.12 -0.66
CA PRO A 68 -12.68 0.28 -0.28
C PRO A 68 -12.40 0.44 1.16
N ALA A 69 -11.22 0.78 1.46
CA ALA A 69 -10.87 0.99 2.81
C ALA A 69 -11.54 2.22 3.35
N THR A 70 -11.73 3.20 2.54
CA THR A 70 -12.39 4.35 2.99
C THR A 70 -13.31 4.74 2.00
N PRO A 71 -14.33 5.20 2.44
CA PRO A 71 -15.30 5.65 1.59
C PRO A 71 -14.79 6.86 0.98
N ALA A 72 -14.97 7.10 0.27
CA ALA A 72 -14.77 8.14 -0.28
C ALA A 72 -14.33 9.22 -0.01
N ARG A 73 -14.13 9.61 -0.20
CA ARG A 73 -13.80 10.61 0.02
C ARG A 73 -14.03 11.53 -0.72
N PRO A 74 -14.15 12.17 -0.64
CA PRO A 74 -14.66 12.99 -1.22
C PRO A 74 -14.06 13.76 -1.98
N THR A 75 -13.82 14.01 -2.17
CA THR A 75 -13.44 14.81 -2.66
C THR A 75 -13.30 15.04 -3.05
#